data_7d9ce396ce5c8e60432c9874168ff924
#
_entry.id   7d9ce396ce5c8e60432c9874168ff924
#
_cell.length_a   1.000
_cell.length_b   1.000
_cell.length_c   1.000
_cell.angle_alpha   90.00
_cell.angle_beta   90.00
_cell.angle_gamma   90.00
#
_symmetry.space_group_name_H-M   'P 1'
#
loop_
_entity.id
_entity.type
_entity.pdbx_description
1 polymer ?
#
loop_
_entity_poly.entity_id
_entity_poly.type
_entity_poly.pdbx_seq_one_letter_code
_entity_poly.pdbx_strand_id
1 'polypeptide(L)'
;MKKLTALCFVSCLYLAATAAQQAEADQDIPTLAIGSPAPGFDLPGVDGKNHRLSDYAAAKVLAVVFTCNHCPTAQYYEERLKALVTAYEKKGVAFVMISPNDPDAIRPDELGYTDLSDGLDDMKIRSKDHKFNFPYLFGGGKYESASKSYGPKATPHAFVFDKDRKLAYSGRIDDSERIKLVKKNDLREAIEAVLANKKIEKPSQKASGCSTKWSAKGDGVKEYWAKVAKAPVTVSPLTLATAKALRANKEGGKFRLVNFWATWCGPCITEFPDLMMMQRQYSGRDFEVVTVAAQFPDEEKQVLAFLKKQQASNPNYLFGDNDKYALMEAFDKKWEGALPFTMLLDPKGKVLYQKQGSIDVMAVKALIVKSLNAHQPW
;
A
#
# COMPACT_ATOMS: atom_id res chain seq x y z
N MET A 1 37.96 13.85 -36.64
CA MET A 1 37.42 13.41 -35.33
C MET A 1 36.16 14.18 -34.89
N LYS A 2 35.23 14.53 -35.81
CA LYS A 2 33.98 15.30 -35.46
C LYS A 2 32.68 14.60 -35.90
N LYS A 3 32.71 13.33 -36.32
CA LYS A 3 31.51 12.60 -36.80
C LYS A 3 31.01 11.45 -35.89
N LEU A 4 31.70 11.14 -34.80
CA LEU A 4 31.29 10.03 -33.90
C LEU A 4 30.39 10.46 -32.73
N THR A 5 30.38 11.76 -32.38
CA THR A 5 29.59 12.28 -31.24
C THR A 5 28.12 12.54 -31.55
N ALA A 6 27.74 12.66 -32.81
CA ALA A 6 26.35 12.93 -33.20
C ALA A 6 25.46 11.67 -33.18
N LEU A 7 26.01 10.48 -33.37
CA LEU A 7 25.23 9.23 -33.41
C LEU A 7 24.75 8.75 -32.02
N CYS A 8 25.52 9.02 -30.96
CA CYS A 8 25.11 8.64 -29.59
C CYS A 8 23.96 9.52 -29.05
N PHE A 9 23.90 10.80 -29.40
CA PHE A 9 22.84 11.70 -28.93
C PHE A 9 21.48 11.38 -29.58
N VAL A 10 21.46 10.97 -30.83
CA VAL A 10 20.22 10.62 -31.54
C VAL A 10 19.63 9.31 -31.01
N SER A 11 20.46 8.29 -30.69
CA SER A 11 19.97 7.03 -30.14
C SER A 11 19.42 7.14 -28.71
N CYS A 12 20.01 8.01 -27.86
CA CYS A 12 19.46 8.28 -26.51
C CYS A 12 18.13 9.04 -26.54
N LEU A 13 17.95 9.96 -27.50
CA LEU A 13 16.68 10.66 -27.68
C LEU A 13 15.56 9.77 -28.20
N TYR A 14 15.87 8.82 -29.08
CA TYR A 14 14.88 7.84 -29.56
C TYR A 14 14.44 6.86 -28.46
N LEU A 15 15.35 6.40 -27.60
CA LEU A 15 15.04 5.50 -26.49
C LEU A 15 14.21 6.21 -25.40
N ALA A 16 14.48 7.49 -25.12
CA ALA A 16 13.69 8.27 -24.18
C ALA A 16 12.29 8.60 -24.71
N ALA A 17 12.16 8.87 -26.02
CA ALA A 17 10.87 9.14 -26.65
C ALA A 17 9.99 7.87 -26.72
N THR A 18 10.57 6.70 -26.94
CA THR A 18 9.81 5.44 -26.96
C THR A 18 9.34 5.03 -25.55
N ALA A 19 10.14 5.26 -24.49
CA ALA A 19 9.73 5.00 -23.13
C ALA A 19 8.62 5.95 -22.65
N ALA A 20 8.67 7.22 -23.02
CA ALA A 20 7.61 8.19 -22.73
C ALA A 20 6.31 7.86 -23.46
N GLN A 21 6.37 7.47 -24.73
CA GLN A 21 5.21 7.03 -25.52
C GLN A 21 4.60 5.73 -24.97
N GLN A 22 5.41 4.80 -24.45
CA GLN A 22 4.93 3.56 -23.83
C GLN A 22 4.25 3.84 -22.49
N ALA A 23 4.76 4.77 -21.70
CA ALA A 23 4.14 5.21 -20.45
C ALA A 23 2.80 5.94 -20.66
N GLU A 24 2.70 6.77 -21.72
CA GLU A 24 1.44 7.41 -22.12
C GLU A 24 0.42 6.38 -22.65
N ALA A 25 0.85 5.40 -23.46
CA ALA A 25 -0.01 4.34 -23.99
C ALA A 25 -0.61 3.44 -22.88
N ASP A 26 0.15 3.18 -21.80
CA ASP A 26 -0.33 2.38 -20.67
C ASP A 26 -1.31 3.17 -19.75
N GLN A 27 -1.30 4.49 -19.80
CA GLN A 27 -2.28 5.32 -19.07
C GLN A 27 -3.66 5.34 -19.74
N ASP A 28 -3.74 5.05 -21.02
CA ASP A 28 -4.98 5.14 -21.80
C ASP A 28 -5.54 3.77 -22.23
N ILE A 29 -5.30 2.71 -21.45
CA ILE A 29 -5.90 1.39 -21.70
C ILE A 29 -7.43 1.54 -21.68
N PRO A 30 -8.15 1.30 -22.80
CA PRO A 30 -9.59 1.49 -22.86
C PRO A 30 -10.32 0.50 -21.95
N THR A 31 -11.35 0.94 -21.27
CA THR A 31 -12.25 0.03 -20.55
C THR A 31 -13.04 -0.82 -21.54
N LEU A 32 -13.20 -2.11 -21.26
CA LEU A 32 -13.95 -3.06 -22.08
C LEU A 32 -15.35 -2.50 -22.41
N ALA A 33 -15.69 -2.51 -23.69
CA ALA A 33 -16.96 -1.97 -24.17
C ALA A 33 -18.16 -2.87 -23.79
N ILE A 34 -19.29 -2.25 -23.49
CA ILE A 34 -20.55 -2.99 -23.22
C ILE A 34 -20.89 -3.89 -24.42
N GLY A 35 -21.32 -5.13 -24.14
CA GLY A 35 -21.60 -6.17 -25.13
C GLY A 35 -20.39 -6.97 -25.58
N SER A 36 -19.17 -6.57 -25.21
CA SER A 36 -17.96 -7.36 -25.51
C SER A 36 -17.93 -8.68 -24.75
N PRO A 37 -17.30 -9.73 -25.30
CA PRO A 37 -17.09 -10.98 -24.56
C PRO A 37 -16.11 -10.77 -23.42
N ALA A 38 -16.29 -11.53 -22.33
CA ALA A 38 -15.38 -11.54 -21.20
C ALA A 38 -13.97 -11.98 -21.64
N PRO A 39 -12.92 -11.19 -21.43
CA PRO A 39 -11.56 -11.60 -21.69
C PRO A 39 -11.16 -12.80 -20.83
N GLY A 40 -10.40 -13.74 -21.43
CA GLY A 40 -9.88 -14.90 -20.72
C GLY A 40 -8.83 -14.52 -19.67
N PHE A 41 -8.77 -15.28 -18.59
CA PHE A 41 -7.70 -15.20 -17.60
C PHE A 41 -7.31 -16.58 -17.08
N ASP A 42 -6.09 -16.73 -16.62
CA ASP A 42 -5.54 -17.85 -15.84
C ASP A 42 -4.62 -17.22 -14.80
N LEU A 43 -5.16 -17.02 -13.60
CA LEU A 43 -4.53 -16.19 -12.57
C LEU A 43 -4.38 -16.96 -11.24
N PRO A 44 -3.25 -16.79 -10.52
CA PRO A 44 -3.08 -17.38 -9.21
C PRO A 44 -3.99 -16.73 -8.17
N GLY A 45 -4.66 -17.57 -7.37
CA GLY A 45 -5.51 -17.16 -6.27
C GLY A 45 -4.81 -17.22 -4.91
N VAL A 46 -5.36 -16.52 -3.93
CA VAL A 46 -4.90 -16.57 -2.54
C VAL A 46 -5.08 -17.94 -1.88
N ASP A 47 -5.92 -18.79 -2.46
CA ASP A 47 -6.14 -20.18 -2.06
C ASP A 47 -5.05 -21.15 -2.56
N GLY A 48 -4.04 -20.64 -3.27
CA GLY A 48 -2.94 -21.41 -3.83
C GLY A 48 -3.25 -22.14 -5.14
N LYS A 49 -4.40 -21.86 -5.74
CA LYS A 49 -4.82 -22.45 -7.03
C LYS A 49 -4.83 -21.38 -8.12
N ASN A 50 -4.68 -21.82 -9.37
CA ASN A 50 -5.01 -20.98 -10.51
C ASN A 50 -6.52 -21.03 -10.78
N HIS A 51 -7.10 -19.89 -11.11
CA HIS A 51 -8.48 -19.74 -11.52
C HIS A 51 -8.55 -19.26 -12.97
N ARG A 52 -9.44 -19.85 -13.75
CA ARG A 52 -9.66 -19.53 -15.16
C ARG A 52 -11.07 -19.02 -15.38
N LEU A 53 -11.28 -18.23 -16.42
CA LEU A 53 -12.62 -17.80 -16.82
C LEU A 53 -13.58 -19.00 -17.01
N SER A 54 -13.08 -20.11 -17.54
CA SER A 54 -13.84 -21.37 -17.74
C SER A 54 -14.42 -21.97 -16.47
N ASP A 55 -13.78 -21.77 -15.33
CA ASP A 55 -14.22 -22.31 -14.04
C ASP A 55 -15.58 -21.74 -13.60
N TYR A 56 -15.95 -20.61 -14.16
CA TYR A 56 -17.20 -19.90 -13.88
C TYR A 56 -18.26 -20.10 -14.98
N ALA A 57 -18.05 -21.03 -15.93
CA ALA A 57 -18.94 -21.23 -17.08
C ALA A 57 -20.39 -21.54 -16.71
N ALA A 58 -20.62 -22.23 -15.59
CA ALA A 58 -21.95 -22.60 -15.11
C ALA A 58 -22.76 -21.43 -14.49
N ALA A 59 -22.12 -20.31 -14.18
CA ALA A 59 -22.79 -19.18 -13.54
C ALA A 59 -23.72 -18.45 -14.53
N LYS A 60 -24.92 -18.08 -14.08
CA LYS A 60 -25.88 -17.26 -14.83
C LYS A 60 -25.38 -15.83 -15.02
N VAL A 61 -24.66 -15.33 -14.04
CA VAL A 61 -24.03 -14.01 -14.02
C VAL A 61 -22.62 -14.13 -13.46
N LEU A 62 -21.66 -13.47 -14.09
CA LEU A 62 -20.29 -13.37 -13.59
C LEU A 62 -19.99 -11.91 -13.25
N ALA A 63 -19.64 -11.63 -12.01
CA ALA A 63 -19.15 -10.34 -11.54
C ALA A 63 -17.64 -10.40 -11.34
N VAL A 64 -16.87 -9.70 -12.16
CA VAL A 64 -15.43 -9.50 -11.99
C VAL A 64 -15.22 -8.12 -11.38
N VAL A 65 -14.57 -8.06 -10.22
CA VAL A 65 -14.32 -6.80 -9.53
C VAL A 65 -12.82 -6.62 -9.34
N PHE A 66 -12.27 -5.59 -9.98
CA PHE A 66 -10.89 -5.18 -9.73
C PHE A 66 -10.83 -4.43 -8.41
N THR A 67 -10.00 -4.92 -7.50
CA THR A 67 -9.79 -4.39 -6.14
C THR A 67 -8.33 -4.57 -5.73
N CYS A 68 -7.92 -4.08 -4.57
CA CYS A 68 -6.54 -4.24 -4.09
C CYS A 68 -6.43 -3.98 -2.59
N ASN A 69 -5.29 -4.32 -1.99
CA ASN A 69 -5.06 -4.15 -0.56
C ASN A 69 -4.79 -2.70 -0.17
N HIS A 70 -3.96 -1.98 -0.98
CA HIS A 70 -3.43 -0.67 -0.57
C HIS A 70 -4.44 0.47 -0.70
N CYS A 71 -5.40 0.36 -1.62
CA CYS A 71 -6.35 1.43 -1.90
C CYS A 71 -7.37 1.58 -0.77
N PRO A 72 -7.40 2.71 -0.09
CA PRO A 72 -8.36 2.94 0.96
C PRO A 72 -9.81 2.84 0.46
N THR A 73 -10.14 3.40 -0.69
CA THR A 73 -11.48 3.25 -1.29
C THR A 73 -11.84 1.76 -1.48
N ALA A 74 -10.91 0.92 -1.98
CA ALA A 74 -11.17 -0.52 -2.13
C ALA A 74 -11.46 -1.20 -0.78
N GLN A 75 -10.74 -0.82 0.27
CA GLN A 75 -10.93 -1.36 1.63
C GLN A 75 -12.34 -1.07 2.17
N TYR A 76 -12.93 0.10 1.87
CA TYR A 76 -14.31 0.40 2.27
C TYR A 76 -15.34 -0.53 1.66
N TYR A 77 -15.04 -1.14 0.53
CA TYR A 77 -15.97 -2.00 -0.18
C TYR A 77 -15.85 -3.49 0.22
N GLU A 78 -14.84 -3.91 0.98
CA GLU A 78 -14.61 -5.32 1.32
C GLU A 78 -15.83 -5.97 1.98
N GLU A 79 -16.37 -5.37 3.03
CA GLU A 79 -17.54 -5.92 3.72
C GLU A 79 -18.80 -5.91 2.83
N ARG A 80 -18.94 -4.89 1.95
CA ARG A 80 -20.07 -4.84 1.01
C ARG A 80 -19.96 -5.92 -0.05
N LEU A 81 -18.76 -6.18 -0.57
CA LEU A 81 -18.50 -7.27 -1.52
C LEU A 81 -18.76 -8.64 -0.89
N LYS A 82 -18.30 -8.86 0.34
CA LYS A 82 -18.60 -10.09 1.11
C LYS A 82 -20.10 -10.30 1.26
N ALA A 83 -20.83 -9.24 1.60
CA ALA A 83 -22.29 -9.29 1.73
C ALA A 83 -23.00 -9.59 0.39
N LEU A 84 -22.50 -9.00 -0.73
CA LEU A 84 -23.02 -9.29 -2.06
C LEU A 84 -22.80 -10.74 -2.45
N VAL A 85 -21.59 -11.29 -2.24
CA VAL A 85 -21.29 -12.71 -2.51
C VAL A 85 -22.26 -13.59 -1.76
N THR A 86 -22.40 -13.41 -0.44
CA THR A 86 -23.34 -14.21 0.39
C THR A 86 -24.80 -14.11 -0.10
N ALA A 87 -25.23 -12.93 -0.56
CA ALA A 87 -26.61 -12.71 -1.01
C ALA A 87 -26.94 -13.34 -2.37
N TYR A 88 -25.93 -13.56 -3.23
CA TYR A 88 -26.17 -13.95 -4.62
C TYR A 88 -25.53 -15.26 -5.06
N GLU A 89 -24.59 -15.86 -4.31
CA GLU A 89 -23.94 -17.13 -4.67
C GLU A 89 -24.95 -18.25 -4.97
N LYS A 90 -26.00 -18.40 -4.14
CA LYS A 90 -27.06 -19.39 -4.32
C LYS A 90 -28.06 -19.05 -5.42
N LYS A 91 -27.97 -17.86 -6.00
CA LYS A 91 -28.82 -17.40 -7.13
C LYS A 91 -28.15 -17.63 -8.49
N GLY A 92 -26.97 -18.25 -8.52
CA GLY A 92 -26.21 -18.54 -9.73
C GLY A 92 -25.33 -17.36 -10.19
N VAL A 93 -24.93 -16.49 -9.27
CA VAL A 93 -23.94 -15.42 -9.53
C VAL A 93 -22.58 -15.89 -9.02
N ALA A 94 -21.57 -15.87 -9.90
CA ALA A 94 -20.18 -16.03 -9.51
C ALA A 94 -19.53 -14.67 -9.35
N PHE A 95 -18.66 -14.56 -8.34
CA PHE A 95 -17.84 -13.37 -8.10
C PHE A 95 -16.36 -13.74 -8.18
N VAL A 96 -15.58 -12.88 -8.81
CA VAL A 96 -14.11 -12.98 -8.87
C VAL A 96 -13.53 -11.61 -8.59
N MET A 97 -12.70 -11.50 -7.57
CA MET A 97 -11.96 -10.30 -7.25
C MET A 97 -10.53 -10.43 -7.81
N ILE A 98 -10.05 -9.38 -8.48
CA ILE A 98 -8.71 -9.37 -9.09
C ILE A 98 -7.96 -8.13 -8.62
N SER A 99 -6.74 -8.31 -8.06
CA SER A 99 -5.80 -7.22 -7.86
C SER A 99 -5.01 -7.00 -9.16
N PRO A 100 -5.21 -5.88 -9.86
CA PRO A 100 -4.54 -5.62 -11.13
C PRO A 100 -3.14 -5.02 -10.96
N ASN A 101 -2.76 -4.68 -9.73
CA ASN A 101 -1.60 -3.86 -9.45
C ASN A 101 -0.30 -4.66 -9.45
N ASP A 102 0.72 -4.09 -10.06
CA ASP A 102 2.10 -4.53 -9.90
C ASP A 102 2.66 -3.94 -8.59
N PRO A 103 3.06 -4.77 -7.60
CA PRO A 103 3.64 -4.28 -6.36
C PRO A 103 4.89 -3.41 -6.57
N ASP A 104 5.68 -3.70 -7.61
CA ASP A 104 6.90 -2.95 -7.94
C ASP A 104 6.60 -1.57 -8.55
N ALA A 105 5.34 -1.33 -8.95
CA ALA A 105 4.87 -0.04 -9.44
C ALA A 105 4.17 0.82 -8.36
N ILE A 106 4.22 0.39 -7.10
CA ILE A 106 3.65 1.11 -5.97
C ILE A 106 4.77 1.77 -5.17
N ARG A 107 4.72 3.10 -5.02
CA ARG A 107 5.67 3.80 -4.18
C ARG A 107 5.38 3.56 -2.69
N PRO A 108 6.40 3.57 -1.83
CA PRO A 108 6.19 3.43 -0.39
C PRO A 108 5.16 4.40 0.19
N ASP A 109 5.16 5.67 -0.22
CA ASP A 109 4.24 6.70 0.26
C ASP A 109 2.77 6.49 -0.20
N GLU A 110 2.52 5.61 -1.15
CA GLU A 110 1.16 5.22 -1.56
C GLU A 110 0.57 4.12 -0.65
N LEU A 111 1.38 3.48 0.16
CA LEU A 111 0.97 2.44 1.12
C LEU A 111 0.55 3.01 2.49
N GLY A 112 0.36 4.31 2.63
CA GLY A 112 0.10 4.97 3.91
C GLY A 112 -1.18 4.55 4.65
N TYR A 113 -2.08 3.83 4.00
CA TYR A 113 -3.37 3.38 4.54
C TYR A 113 -3.44 1.86 4.77
N THR A 114 -2.33 1.16 4.63
CA THR A 114 -2.25 -0.29 4.76
C THR A 114 -0.95 -0.71 5.43
N ASP A 115 -0.97 -1.85 6.05
CA ASP A 115 0.21 -2.59 6.52
C ASP A 115 0.73 -3.59 5.46
N LEU A 116 -0.08 -3.86 4.42
CA LEU A 116 0.15 -4.84 3.37
C LEU A 116 0.26 -4.18 2.00
N SER A 117 1.13 -4.69 1.14
CA SER A 117 1.20 -4.34 -0.28
C SER A 117 0.18 -5.16 -1.11
N ASP A 118 0.23 -5.05 -2.43
CA ASP A 118 -0.66 -5.76 -3.35
C ASP A 118 -0.05 -7.05 -3.93
N GLY A 119 1.08 -7.51 -3.39
CA GLY A 119 1.68 -8.78 -3.77
C GLY A 119 0.85 -9.99 -3.32
N LEU A 120 0.98 -11.13 -4.03
CA LEU A 120 0.16 -12.30 -3.77
C LEU A 120 0.25 -12.80 -2.31
N ASP A 121 1.41 -12.72 -1.67
CA ASP A 121 1.58 -13.16 -0.29
C ASP A 121 0.88 -12.20 0.70
N ASP A 122 0.95 -10.91 0.47
CA ASP A 122 0.18 -9.92 1.24
C ASP A 122 -1.33 -10.07 1.03
N MET A 123 -1.76 -10.39 -0.19
CA MET A 123 -3.17 -10.70 -0.50
C MET A 123 -3.67 -11.93 0.27
N LYS A 124 -2.84 -12.99 0.43
CA LYS A 124 -3.17 -14.16 1.26
C LYS A 124 -3.39 -13.78 2.71
N ILE A 125 -2.51 -12.95 3.28
CA ILE A 125 -2.63 -12.45 4.66
C ILE A 125 -3.94 -11.68 4.79
N ARG A 126 -4.19 -10.69 3.92
CA ARG A 126 -5.40 -9.86 3.97
C ARG A 126 -6.67 -10.70 3.83
N SER A 127 -6.71 -11.60 2.87
CA SER A 127 -7.86 -12.49 2.65
C SER A 127 -8.20 -13.32 3.89
N LYS A 128 -7.18 -13.85 4.57
CA LYS A 128 -7.33 -14.62 5.80
C LYS A 128 -7.84 -13.75 6.96
N ASP A 129 -7.21 -12.60 7.18
CA ASP A 129 -7.50 -11.72 8.31
C ASP A 129 -8.88 -11.08 8.20
N HIS A 130 -9.28 -10.68 6.98
CA HIS A 130 -10.59 -10.09 6.68
C HIS A 130 -11.65 -11.14 6.32
N LYS A 131 -11.30 -12.45 6.35
CA LYS A 131 -12.23 -13.58 6.09
C LYS A 131 -12.96 -13.41 4.76
N PHE A 132 -12.23 -13.20 3.67
CA PHE A 132 -12.85 -13.08 2.36
C PHE A 132 -13.56 -14.39 1.96
N ASN A 133 -14.78 -14.25 1.47
CA ASN A 133 -15.64 -15.37 1.04
C ASN A 133 -15.75 -15.47 -0.48
N PHE A 134 -14.73 -15.00 -1.20
CA PHE A 134 -14.67 -14.94 -2.66
C PHE A 134 -13.26 -15.30 -3.16
N PRO A 135 -13.11 -15.81 -4.39
CA PRO A 135 -11.82 -15.91 -5.05
C PRO A 135 -11.15 -14.52 -5.17
N TYR A 136 -9.91 -14.40 -4.68
CA TYR A 136 -9.12 -13.19 -4.79
C TYR A 136 -7.84 -13.51 -5.55
N LEU A 137 -7.71 -12.97 -6.77
CA LEU A 137 -6.71 -13.36 -7.75
C LEU A 137 -5.68 -12.24 -7.96
N PHE A 138 -4.45 -12.64 -8.17
CA PHE A 138 -3.37 -11.71 -8.50
C PHE A 138 -3.25 -11.57 -10.02
N GLY A 139 -3.57 -10.39 -10.52
CA GLY A 139 -3.56 -10.02 -11.94
C GLY A 139 -2.59 -8.89 -12.27
N GLY A 140 -1.59 -8.62 -11.41
CA GLY A 140 -0.54 -7.62 -11.62
C GLY A 140 0.78 -8.21 -12.14
N GLY A 141 1.79 -7.36 -12.37
CA GLY A 141 3.11 -7.77 -12.84
C GLY A 141 3.05 -8.61 -14.10
N LYS A 142 3.65 -9.79 -14.10
CA LYS A 142 3.65 -10.70 -15.26
C LYS A 142 2.25 -11.16 -15.73
N TYR A 143 1.23 -10.98 -14.91
CA TYR A 143 -0.16 -11.33 -15.24
C TYR A 143 -1.01 -10.14 -15.70
N GLU A 144 -0.44 -8.93 -15.77
CA GLU A 144 -1.18 -7.69 -16.04
C GLU A 144 -1.88 -7.66 -17.42
N SER A 145 -1.44 -8.47 -18.38
CA SER A 145 -2.10 -8.57 -19.69
C SER A 145 -3.57 -9.01 -19.58
N ALA A 146 -3.86 -9.94 -18.67
CA ALA A 146 -5.23 -10.36 -18.38
C ALA A 146 -6.05 -9.21 -17.78
N SER A 147 -5.50 -8.47 -16.81
CA SER A 147 -6.18 -7.30 -16.23
C SER A 147 -6.32 -6.16 -17.22
N LYS A 148 -5.31 -5.89 -18.03
CA LYS A 148 -5.32 -4.85 -19.09
C LYS A 148 -6.42 -5.08 -20.12
N SER A 149 -6.75 -6.34 -20.44
CA SER A 149 -7.83 -6.66 -21.42
C SER A 149 -9.22 -6.26 -20.92
N TYR A 150 -9.44 -6.08 -19.63
CA TYR A 150 -10.66 -5.48 -19.05
C TYR A 150 -10.57 -3.95 -18.97
N GLY A 151 -9.39 -3.40 -18.88
CA GLY A 151 -9.12 -1.96 -18.77
C GLY A 151 -9.73 -1.30 -17.53
N PRO A 152 -9.49 -1.82 -16.31
CA PRO A 152 -9.95 -1.17 -15.08
C PRO A 152 -9.23 0.17 -14.91
N LYS A 153 -9.99 1.26 -14.67
CA LYS A 153 -9.44 2.61 -14.50
C LYS A 153 -9.09 2.92 -13.05
N ALA A 154 -9.67 2.19 -12.11
CA ALA A 154 -9.49 2.38 -10.67
C ALA A 154 -9.71 1.08 -9.92
N THR A 155 -9.37 1.07 -8.62
CA THR A 155 -9.79 0.06 -7.66
C THR A 155 -10.64 0.75 -6.57
N PRO A 156 -11.95 0.31 -6.40
CA PRO A 156 -12.61 -0.77 -7.11
C PRO A 156 -13.22 -0.40 -8.47
N HIS A 157 -13.27 -1.37 -9.42
CA HIS A 157 -13.98 -1.27 -10.69
C HIS A 157 -14.68 -2.60 -10.99
N ALA A 158 -15.99 -2.59 -11.13
CA ALA A 158 -16.81 -3.78 -11.32
C ALA A 158 -17.20 -3.98 -12.80
N PHE A 159 -17.25 -5.24 -13.23
CA PHE A 159 -17.70 -5.71 -14.56
C PHE A 159 -18.70 -6.84 -14.34
N VAL A 160 -19.90 -6.72 -14.89
CA VAL A 160 -20.93 -7.75 -14.80
C VAL A 160 -21.21 -8.34 -16.19
N PHE A 161 -21.08 -9.65 -16.30
CA PHE A 161 -21.30 -10.41 -17.52
C PHE A 161 -22.55 -11.28 -17.38
N ASP A 162 -23.32 -11.38 -18.47
CA ASP A 162 -24.47 -12.27 -18.56
C ASP A 162 -24.05 -13.77 -18.75
N LYS A 163 -25.04 -14.64 -18.94
CA LYS A 163 -24.82 -16.09 -19.14
C LYS A 163 -23.99 -16.42 -20.39
N ASP A 164 -24.03 -15.56 -21.41
CA ASP A 164 -23.28 -15.71 -22.65
C ASP A 164 -21.91 -15.01 -22.56
N ARG A 165 -21.53 -14.55 -21.36
CA ARG A 165 -20.29 -13.82 -21.07
C ARG A 165 -20.18 -12.52 -21.86
N LYS A 166 -21.31 -11.86 -22.16
CA LYS A 166 -21.33 -10.51 -22.71
C LYS A 166 -21.38 -9.49 -21.58
N LEU A 167 -20.54 -8.44 -21.68
CA LEU A 167 -20.47 -7.37 -20.67
C LEU A 167 -21.81 -6.59 -20.66
N ALA A 168 -22.51 -6.64 -19.54
CA ALA A 168 -23.76 -5.95 -19.32
C ALA A 168 -23.59 -4.66 -18.52
N TYR A 169 -22.58 -4.60 -17.63
CA TYR A 169 -22.29 -3.44 -16.80
C TYR A 169 -20.79 -3.27 -16.56
N SER A 170 -20.32 -2.02 -16.56
CA SER A 170 -18.98 -1.65 -16.13
C SER A 170 -19.03 -0.36 -15.32
N GLY A 171 -18.45 -0.34 -14.10
CA GLY A 171 -18.44 0.88 -13.31
C GLY A 171 -18.20 0.66 -11.82
N ARG A 172 -18.72 1.61 -11.04
CA ARG A 172 -18.62 1.63 -9.58
C ARG A 172 -19.51 0.58 -8.92
N ILE A 173 -19.23 0.27 -7.65
CA ILE A 173 -20.02 -0.69 -6.84
C ILE A 173 -21.33 -0.02 -6.39
N ASP A 174 -21.23 1.20 -5.88
CA ASP A 174 -22.36 2.05 -5.50
C ASP A 174 -21.98 3.53 -5.65
N ASP A 175 -22.87 4.45 -5.29
CA ASP A 175 -22.70 5.89 -5.52
C ASP A 175 -21.92 6.61 -4.40
N SER A 176 -21.49 5.91 -3.35
CA SER A 176 -20.67 6.48 -2.28
C SER A 176 -19.80 5.44 -1.59
N GLU A 177 -18.51 5.75 -1.40
CA GLU A 177 -17.64 4.95 -0.55
C GLU A 177 -18.11 4.94 0.92
N ARG A 178 -18.76 6.00 1.40
CA ARG A 178 -19.32 6.10 2.73
C ARG A 178 -20.68 5.42 2.80
N ILE A 179 -20.76 4.25 3.43
CA ILE A 179 -21.97 3.40 3.48
C ILE A 179 -23.24 4.17 3.88
N LYS A 180 -23.14 5.13 4.82
CA LYS A 180 -24.28 5.92 5.29
C LYS A 180 -24.83 6.91 4.25
N LEU A 181 -24.07 7.19 3.19
CA LEU A 181 -24.43 8.12 2.12
C LEU A 181 -24.87 7.42 0.84
N VAL A 182 -24.80 6.08 0.80
CA VAL A 182 -25.21 5.28 -0.35
C VAL A 182 -26.70 5.44 -0.59
N LYS A 183 -27.05 5.87 -1.81
CA LYS A 183 -28.42 5.99 -2.32
C LYS A 183 -28.71 5.04 -3.45
N LYS A 184 -27.66 4.59 -4.18
CA LYS A 184 -27.73 3.65 -5.29
C LYS A 184 -26.70 2.56 -5.15
N ASN A 185 -27.13 1.32 -5.33
CA ASN A 185 -26.27 0.13 -5.31
C ASN A 185 -26.06 -0.36 -6.75
N ASP A 186 -25.26 0.38 -7.54
CA ASP A 186 -25.16 0.19 -8.99
C ASP A 186 -24.77 -1.25 -9.39
N LEU A 187 -23.80 -1.87 -8.69
CA LEU A 187 -23.40 -3.27 -8.95
C LEU A 187 -24.54 -4.25 -8.62
N ARG A 188 -25.23 -4.06 -7.50
CA ARG A 188 -26.36 -4.92 -7.11
C ARG A 188 -27.49 -4.80 -8.13
N GLU A 189 -27.89 -3.58 -8.48
CA GLU A 189 -28.94 -3.30 -9.46
C GLU A 189 -28.60 -3.90 -10.83
N ALA A 190 -27.32 -3.85 -11.27
CA ALA A 190 -26.86 -4.47 -12.49
C ALA A 190 -26.96 -6.01 -12.44
N ILE A 191 -26.54 -6.65 -11.35
CA ILE A 191 -26.66 -8.10 -11.16
C ILE A 191 -28.13 -8.53 -11.21
N GLU A 192 -29.01 -7.80 -10.51
CA GLU A 192 -30.46 -8.11 -10.47
C GLU A 192 -31.12 -7.93 -11.85
N ALA A 193 -30.75 -6.89 -12.60
CA ALA A 193 -31.24 -6.67 -13.95
C ALA A 193 -30.84 -7.80 -14.89
N VAL A 194 -29.57 -8.26 -14.84
CA VAL A 194 -29.07 -9.37 -15.66
C VAL A 194 -29.77 -10.68 -15.30
N LEU A 195 -29.94 -10.99 -14.01
CA LEU A 195 -30.67 -12.18 -13.53
C LEU A 195 -32.11 -12.19 -14.01
N ALA A 196 -32.74 -11.01 -14.10
CA ALA A 196 -34.13 -10.85 -14.53
C ALA A 196 -34.30 -10.65 -16.04
N ASN A 197 -33.20 -10.76 -16.84
CA ASN A 197 -33.17 -10.46 -18.27
C ASN A 197 -33.73 -9.03 -18.61
N LYS A 198 -33.48 -8.07 -17.73
CA LYS A 198 -33.89 -6.68 -17.92
C LYS A 198 -32.73 -5.83 -18.43
N LYS A 199 -33.03 -4.81 -19.22
CA LYS A 199 -32.06 -3.83 -19.70
C LYS A 199 -31.54 -2.98 -18.52
N ILE A 200 -30.23 -2.76 -18.47
CA ILE A 200 -29.61 -1.82 -17.55
C ILE A 200 -29.67 -0.42 -18.18
N GLU A 201 -30.30 0.52 -17.52
CA GLU A 201 -30.47 1.89 -18.05
C GLU A 201 -29.13 2.62 -18.21
N LYS A 202 -28.23 2.45 -17.24
CA LYS A 202 -26.90 3.05 -17.22
C LYS A 202 -25.82 1.94 -17.14
N PRO A 203 -25.55 1.27 -18.26
CA PRO A 203 -24.66 0.12 -18.26
C PRO A 203 -23.17 0.47 -18.04
N SER A 204 -22.80 1.75 -18.18
CA SER A 204 -21.46 2.25 -17.92
C SER A 204 -21.49 3.39 -16.91
N GLN A 205 -20.69 3.28 -15.85
CA GLN A 205 -20.57 4.27 -14.80
C GLN A 205 -19.07 4.54 -14.55
N LYS A 206 -18.73 5.76 -14.13
CA LYS A 206 -17.35 6.08 -13.77
C LYS A 206 -16.95 5.32 -12.50
N ALA A 207 -15.91 4.49 -12.58
CA ALA A 207 -15.28 3.92 -11.40
C ALA A 207 -14.57 5.02 -10.60
N SER A 208 -14.56 4.87 -9.27
CA SER A 208 -13.92 5.80 -8.33
C SER A 208 -13.01 5.02 -7.39
N GLY A 209 -11.83 5.57 -7.12
CA GLY A 209 -10.82 4.94 -6.27
C GLY A 209 -9.40 5.28 -6.72
N CYS A 210 -8.43 4.53 -6.23
CA CYS A 210 -7.02 4.69 -6.63
C CYS A 210 -6.79 4.20 -8.06
N SER A 211 -5.97 4.91 -8.82
CA SER A 211 -5.60 4.47 -10.17
C SER A 211 -4.84 3.16 -10.15
N THR A 212 -5.10 2.29 -11.13
CA THR A 212 -4.39 1.02 -11.30
C THR A 212 -2.88 1.24 -11.44
N LYS A 213 -2.09 0.39 -10.82
CA LYS A 213 -0.62 0.43 -10.82
C LYS A 213 -0.08 -0.60 -11.81
N TRP A 214 -0.02 -0.22 -13.06
CA TRP A 214 0.61 -1.04 -14.11
C TRP A 214 2.13 -1.02 -13.98
N SER A 215 2.82 -2.08 -14.45
CA SER A 215 4.30 -2.18 -14.42
C SER A 215 5.00 -0.97 -15.06
N ALA A 216 4.40 -0.36 -16.08
CA ALA A 216 4.91 0.86 -16.71
C ALA A 216 5.03 2.06 -15.75
N LYS A 217 4.30 2.07 -14.64
CA LYS A 217 4.42 3.10 -13.59
C LYS A 217 5.64 2.94 -12.68
N GLY A 218 6.43 1.88 -12.87
CA GLY A 218 7.67 1.63 -12.14
C GLY A 218 8.70 2.76 -12.24
N ASP A 219 8.67 3.58 -13.31
CA ASP A 219 9.55 4.75 -13.41
C ASP A 219 9.25 5.79 -12.33
N GLY A 220 8.00 5.98 -11.93
CA GLY A 220 7.62 6.82 -10.79
C GLY A 220 8.20 6.31 -9.45
N VAL A 221 8.37 4.99 -9.31
CA VAL A 221 9.05 4.38 -8.16
C VAL A 221 10.54 4.69 -8.18
N LYS A 222 11.19 4.60 -9.35
CA LYS A 222 12.61 4.96 -9.51
C LYS A 222 12.85 6.44 -9.18
N GLU A 223 12.01 7.32 -9.66
CA GLU A 223 12.07 8.76 -9.34
C GLU A 223 11.89 9.03 -7.85
N TYR A 224 10.95 8.33 -7.20
CA TYR A 224 10.76 8.39 -5.76
C TYR A 224 12.06 8.02 -5.01
N TRP A 225 12.68 6.88 -5.35
CA TRP A 225 13.93 6.45 -4.73
C TRP A 225 15.10 7.38 -5.02
N ALA A 226 15.19 7.96 -6.23
CA ALA A 226 16.18 8.97 -6.56
C ALA A 226 16.01 10.25 -5.71
N LYS A 227 14.77 10.63 -5.37
CA LYS A 227 14.48 11.73 -4.44
C LYS A 227 14.87 11.37 -3.01
N VAL A 228 14.56 10.18 -2.54
CA VAL A 228 14.96 9.67 -1.22
C VAL A 228 16.49 9.67 -1.07
N ALA A 229 17.21 9.23 -2.09
CA ALA A 229 18.68 9.21 -2.09
C ALA A 229 19.33 10.59 -1.95
N LYS A 230 18.64 11.65 -2.37
CA LYS A 230 19.12 13.05 -2.30
C LYS A 230 18.69 13.76 -1.02
N ALA A 231 17.82 13.17 -0.21
CA ALA A 231 17.33 13.80 1.00
C ALA A 231 18.46 13.96 2.04
N PRO A 232 18.55 15.12 2.72
CA PRO A 232 19.59 15.34 3.72
C PRO A 232 19.42 14.38 4.90
N VAL A 233 20.55 13.86 5.38
CA VAL A 233 20.60 13.00 6.56
C VAL A 233 21.47 13.70 7.59
N THR A 234 20.89 13.95 8.76
CA THR A 234 21.56 14.63 9.88
C THR A 234 21.39 13.82 11.15
N VAL A 235 22.24 14.09 12.11
CA VAL A 235 22.12 13.60 13.50
C VAL A 235 22.34 14.78 14.43
N SER A 236 21.59 14.82 15.54
CA SER A 236 21.67 15.88 16.54
C SER A 236 21.94 15.31 17.93
N PRO A 237 22.58 16.02 18.84
CA PRO A 237 22.74 15.56 20.21
C PRO A 237 21.38 15.50 20.91
N LEU A 238 21.09 14.39 21.60
CA LEU A 238 19.94 14.23 22.46
C LEU A 238 20.25 14.79 23.86
N THR A 239 19.66 15.91 24.19
CA THR A 239 19.70 16.47 25.56
C THR A 239 18.58 15.90 26.43
N LEU A 240 18.68 15.99 27.74
CA LEU A 240 17.60 15.56 28.65
C LEU A 240 16.29 16.32 28.38
N ALA A 241 16.38 17.62 28.04
CA ALA A 241 15.20 18.41 27.68
C ALA A 241 14.53 17.87 26.39
N THR A 242 15.32 17.58 25.36
CA THR A 242 14.82 16.98 24.10
C THR A 242 14.25 15.59 24.34
N ALA A 243 14.91 14.76 25.16
CA ALA A 243 14.42 13.41 25.51
C ALA A 243 13.03 13.47 26.16
N LYS A 244 12.84 14.37 27.14
CA LYS A 244 11.55 14.60 27.80
C LYS A 244 10.49 15.12 26.83
N ALA A 245 10.84 16.04 25.91
CA ALA A 245 9.92 16.56 24.90
C ALA A 245 9.50 15.46 23.89
N LEU A 246 10.45 14.65 23.41
CA LEU A 246 10.16 13.51 22.52
C LEU A 246 9.22 12.50 23.19
N ARG A 247 9.47 12.17 24.47
CA ARG A 247 8.65 11.23 25.24
C ARG A 247 7.25 11.79 25.53
N ALA A 248 7.13 13.06 25.82
CA ALA A 248 5.85 13.70 26.08
C ALA A 248 4.97 13.77 24.82
N ASN A 249 5.57 13.86 23.66
CA ASN A 249 4.92 13.91 22.34
C ASN A 249 3.73 14.87 22.24
N LYS A 250 3.83 16.03 22.86
CA LYS A 250 2.73 17.03 22.92
C LYS A 250 2.75 18.01 21.75
N GLU A 251 3.84 18.05 21.00
CA GLU A 251 4.03 18.96 19.88
C GLU A 251 3.87 18.20 18.56
N GLY A 252 3.20 18.81 17.59
CA GLY A 252 3.10 18.31 16.21
C GLY A 252 1.95 17.36 15.90
N GLY A 253 1.17 16.88 16.88
CA GLY A 253 -0.04 16.07 16.65
C GLY A 253 0.17 14.71 15.98
N LYS A 254 1.42 14.21 15.93
CA LYS A 254 1.78 12.96 15.22
C LYS A 254 1.90 11.77 16.15
N PHE A 255 1.59 10.58 15.62
CA PHE A 255 2.09 9.34 16.21
C PHE A 255 3.61 9.27 16.00
N ARG A 256 4.34 8.85 17.02
CA ARG A 256 5.80 8.82 16.99
C ARG A 256 6.32 7.44 17.36
N LEU A 257 7.07 6.82 16.43
CA LEU A 257 7.83 5.60 16.70
C LEU A 257 9.26 6.00 17.06
N VAL A 258 9.62 5.86 18.34
CA VAL A 258 11.00 6.08 18.82
C VAL A 258 11.72 4.76 18.87
N ASN A 259 12.89 4.67 18.24
CA ASN A 259 13.75 3.49 18.28
C ASN A 259 15.14 3.86 18.78
N PHE A 260 15.60 3.18 19.81
CA PHE A 260 16.96 3.24 20.33
C PHE A 260 17.78 2.10 19.75
N TRP A 261 18.92 2.43 19.20
CA TRP A 261 19.80 1.52 18.45
C TRP A 261 21.29 1.87 18.66
N ALA A 262 22.18 1.04 18.13
CA ALA A 262 23.62 1.37 18.07
C ALA A 262 24.27 0.67 16.85
N THR A 263 25.39 1.22 16.39
CA THR A 263 26.12 0.67 15.23
C THR A 263 26.73 -0.71 15.51
N TRP A 264 26.97 -1.03 16.76
CA TRP A 264 27.48 -2.33 17.22
C TRP A 264 26.37 -3.33 17.59
N CYS A 265 25.12 -2.92 17.57
CA CYS A 265 23.96 -3.77 17.92
C CYS A 265 23.45 -4.51 16.67
N GLY A 266 23.82 -5.79 16.54
CA GLY A 266 23.44 -6.62 15.39
C GLY A 266 21.93 -6.64 15.10
N PRO A 267 21.06 -6.98 16.05
CA PRO A 267 19.60 -6.95 15.85
C PRO A 267 19.06 -5.57 15.43
N CYS A 268 19.64 -4.49 15.97
CA CYS A 268 19.26 -3.11 15.60
C CYS A 268 19.53 -2.83 14.12
N ILE A 269 20.71 -3.23 13.65
CA ILE A 269 21.13 -3.04 12.26
C ILE A 269 20.22 -3.83 11.30
N THR A 270 19.80 -5.02 11.71
CA THR A 270 18.91 -5.87 10.91
C THR A 270 17.53 -5.27 10.75
N GLU A 271 16.93 -4.68 11.79
CA GLU A 271 15.57 -4.11 11.74
C GLU A 271 15.53 -2.67 11.20
N PHE A 272 16.66 -1.95 11.15
CA PHE A 272 16.70 -0.54 10.77
C PHE A 272 16.09 -0.24 9.40
N PRO A 273 16.30 -1.03 8.34
CA PRO A 273 15.63 -0.85 7.05
C PRO A 273 14.09 -0.85 7.14
N ASP A 274 13.51 -1.67 8.02
CA ASP A 274 12.07 -1.74 8.22
C ASP A 274 11.53 -0.47 8.89
N LEU A 275 12.27 0.10 9.83
CA LEU A 275 11.94 1.40 10.44
C LEU A 275 11.92 2.50 9.38
N MET A 276 12.93 2.52 8.49
CA MET A 276 12.99 3.48 7.38
C MET A 276 11.86 3.26 6.36
N MET A 277 11.46 2.02 6.14
CA MET A 277 10.31 1.72 5.30
C MET A 277 9.01 2.22 5.92
N MET A 278 8.79 2.01 7.24
CA MET A 278 7.62 2.57 7.95
C MET A 278 7.61 4.09 7.90
N GLN A 279 8.76 4.77 8.06
CA GLN A 279 8.86 6.21 7.89
C GLN A 279 8.38 6.66 6.52
N ARG A 280 8.84 6.01 5.45
CA ARG A 280 8.48 6.34 4.07
C ARG A 280 7.01 6.05 3.78
N GLN A 281 6.52 4.93 4.27
CA GLN A 281 5.15 4.46 4.06
C GLN A 281 4.12 5.39 4.71
N TYR A 282 4.38 5.84 5.93
CA TYR A 282 3.41 6.60 6.72
C TYR A 282 3.70 8.10 6.81
N SER A 283 4.79 8.61 6.18
CA SER A 283 5.20 10.02 6.24
C SER A 283 4.17 11.01 5.67
N GLY A 284 3.29 10.57 4.79
CA GLY A 284 2.17 11.36 4.26
C GLY A 284 0.99 11.50 5.22
N ARG A 285 1.07 10.86 6.40
CA ARG A 285 0.07 10.89 7.47
C ARG A 285 0.68 11.48 8.73
N ASP A 286 -0.12 11.64 9.80
CA ASP A 286 0.36 12.14 11.09
C ASP A 286 1.22 11.09 11.82
N PHE A 287 2.35 10.75 11.21
CA PHE A 287 3.31 9.75 11.70
C PHE A 287 4.75 10.18 11.45
N GLU A 288 5.63 9.83 12.37
CA GLU A 288 7.08 9.97 12.21
C GLU A 288 7.85 8.87 12.94
N VAL A 289 9.01 8.50 12.40
CA VAL A 289 10.01 7.70 13.09
C VAL A 289 11.10 8.63 13.62
N VAL A 290 11.47 8.46 14.87
CA VAL A 290 12.62 9.12 15.52
C VAL A 290 13.60 8.04 15.91
N THR A 291 14.86 8.15 15.48
CA THR A 291 15.91 7.21 15.89
C THR A 291 16.88 7.86 16.86
N VAL A 292 17.31 7.10 17.85
CA VAL A 292 18.27 7.54 18.86
C VAL A 292 19.42 6.53 18.92
N ALA A 293 20.60 6.93 18.48
CA ALA A 293 21.80 6.13 18.66
C ALA A 293 22.25 6.20 20.12
N ALA A 294 22.32 5.06 20.79
CA ALA A 294 22.82 4.93 22.17
C ALA A 294 24.36 4.96 22.19
N GLN A 295 24.93 5.96 21.53
CA GLN A 295 26.37 6.20 21.33
C GLN A 295 26.67 7.67 21.64
N PHE A 296 27.94 7.96 21.93
CA PHE A 296 28.37 9.29 22.37
C PHE A 296 28.89 10.17 21.23
N PRO A 297 29.12 11.48 21.44
CA PRO A 297 29.51 12.42 20.38
C PRO A 297 30.81 12.08 19.65
N ASP A 298 31.75 11.41 20.27
CA ASP A 298 32.98 10.92 19.65
C ASP A 298 32.73 9.86 18.57
N GLU A 299 31.61 9.18 18.60
CA GLU A 299 31.14 8.19 17.62
C GLU A 299 30.22 8.79 16.52
N GLU A 300 29.92 10.10 16.55
CA GLU A 300 28.98 10.76 15.63
C GLU A 300 29.28 10.47 14.17
N LYS A 301 30.55 10.47 13.77
CA LYS A 301 30.96 10.19 12.38
C LYS A 301 30.51 8.79 11.93
N GLN A 302 30.63 7.80 12.80
CA GLN A 302 30.23 6.41 12.50
C GLN A 302 28.70 6.29 12.42
N VAL A 303 27.99 6.90 13.37
CA VAL A 303 26.51 6.95 13.40
C VAL A 303 25.99 7.62 12.14
N LEU A 304 26.52 8.80 11.78
CA LEU A 304 26.09 9.53 10.58
C LEU A 304 26.37 8.76 9.29
N ALA A 305 27.51 8.07 9.20
CA ALA A 305 27.84 7.24 8.05
C ALA A 305 26.82 6.09 7.86
N PHE A 306 26.41 5.44 8.96
CA PHE A 306 25.37 4.42 8.94
C PHE A 306 24.01 5.01 8.53
N LEU A 307 23.57 6.11 9.13
CA LEU A 307 22.31 6.78 8.81
C LEU A 307 22.23 7.18 7.33
N LYS A 308 23.33 7.70 6.76
CA LYS A 308 23.43 8.01 5.32
C LYS A 308 23.28 6.77 4.45
N LYS A 309 23.92 5.65 4.82
CA LYS A 309 23.77 4.37 4.13
C LYS A 309 22.31 3.89 4.14
N GLN A 310 21.58 4.13 5.22
CA GLN A 310 20.17 3.78 5.35
C GLN A 310 19.21 4.83 4.77
N GLN A 311 19.75 5.97 4.26
CA GLN A 311 18.94 7.09 3.77
C GLN A 311 17.94 7.57 4.82
N ALA A 312 18.36 7.67 6.08
CA ALA A 312 17.54 8.01 7.24
C ALA A 312 17.35 9.54 7.33
N SER A 313 16.48 10.09 6.50
CA SER A 313 16.17 11.52 6.46
C SER A 313 15.13 11.99 7.50
N ASN A 314 14.72 11.10 8.40
CA ASN A 314 13.90 11.37 9.58
C ASN A 314 14.73 12.06 10.69
N PRO A 315 14.10 12.53 11.79
CA PRO A 315 14.83 13.01 12.98
C PRO A 315 15.68 11.90 13.59
N ASN A 316 16.99 12.15 13.66
CA ASN A 316 17.96 11.22 14.26
C ASN A 316 18.76 11.92 15.34
N TYR A 317 18.95 11.23 16.45
CA TYR A 317 19.70 11.71 17.60
C TYR A 317 20.81 10.74 17.99
N LEU A 318 21.80 11.25 18.72
CA LEU A 318 22.76 10.46 19.50
C LEU A 318 22.84 11.01 20.91
N PHE A 319 23.31 10.25 21.88
CA PHE A 319 23.43 10.72 23.24
C PHE A 319 24.37 11.93 23.30
N GLY A 320 23.81 13.10 23.63
CA GLY A 320 24.56 14.35 23.76
C GLY A 320 24.91 14.71 25.20
N ASP A 321 24.37 13.96 26.17
CA ASP A 321 24.62 14.13 27.59
C ASP A 321 25.44 12.93 28.10
N ASN A 322 26.36 13.19 29.06
CA ASN A 322 27.17 12.13 29.68
C ASN A 322 26.36 11.25 30.63
N ASP A 323 25.19 11.73 31.10
CA ASP A 323 24.26 10.94 31.90
C ASP A 323 23.27 10.16 31.00
N LYS A 324 23.76 9.06 30.46
CA LYS A 324 22.92 8.15 29.63
C LYS A 324 21.73 7.57 30.41
N TYR A 325 21.86 7.41 31.73
CA TYR A 325 20.79 6.85 32.54
C TYR A 325 19.63 7.84 32.68
N ALA A 326 19.91 9.13 32.87
CA ALA A 326 18.88 10.15 32.89
C ALA A 326 18.16 10.26 31.53
N LEU A 327 18.87 10.11 30.41
CA LEU A 327 18.26 10.05 29.05
C LEU A 327 17.36 8.84 28.90
N MET A 328 17.79 7.66 29.35
CA MET A 328 17.00 6.43 29.30
C MET A 328 15.74 6.52 30.18
N GLU A 329 15.89 6.95 31.44
CA GLU A 329 14.79 7.12 32.38
C GLU A 329 13.74 8.14 31.91
N ALA A 330 14.16 9.13 31.12
CA ALA A 330 13.22 10.08 30.53
C ALA A 330 12.18 9.41 29.58
N PHE A 331 12.52 8.26 29.00
CA PHE A 331 11.61 7.47 28.17
C PHE A 331 10.89 6.39 28.99
N ASP A 332 11.63 5.59 29.74
CA ASP A 332 11.07 4.56 30.63
C ASP A 332 12.03 4.25 31.79
N LYS A 333 11.54 4.46 33.00
CA LYS A 333 12.31 4.16 34.25
C LYS A 333 12.63 2.67 34.43
N LYS A 334 11.93 1.79 33.69
CA LYS A 334 12.15 0.33 33.74
C LYS A 334 13.09 -0.16 32.65
N TRP A 335 13.51 0.71 31.75
CA TRP A 335 14.41 0.32 30.68
C TRP A 335 15.84 0.23 31.18
N GLU A 336 16.41 -0.95 31.14
CA GLU A 336 17.77 -1.27 31.64
C GLU A 336 18.87 -1.08 30.57
N GLY A 337 18.55 -0.47 29.42
CA GLY A 337 19.51 -0.19 28.35
C GLY A 337 19.67 -1.29 27.30
N ALA A 338 18.86 -2.35 27.34
CA ALA A 338 18.88 -3.38 26.29
C ALA A 338 18.41 -2.81 24.94
N LEU A 339 19.16 -3.14 23.86
CA LEU A 339 18.91 -2.68 22.49
C LEU A 339 18.53 -3.85 21.56
N PRO A 340 17.71 -3.57 20.54
CA PRO A 340 16.96 -2.34 20.30
C PRO A 340 15.87 -2.11 21.37
N PHE A 341 15.48 -0.84 21.54
CA PHE A 341 14.31 -0.49 22.34
C PHE A 341 13.38 0.39 21.51
N THR A 342 12.14 -0.03 21.32
CA THR A 342 11.16 0.64 20.46
C THR A 342 9.91 1.02 21.24
N MET A 343 9.43 2.25 21.04
CA MET A 343 8.22 2.79 21.66
C MET A 343 7.37 3.53 20.63
N LEU A 344 6.07 3.17 20.52
CA LEU A 344 5.09 3.93 19.75
C LEU A 344 4.24 4.79 20.68
N LEU A 345 4.23 6.08 20.41
CA LEU A 345 3.47 7.09 21.15
C LEU A 345 2.31 7.61 20.29
N ASP A 346 1.16 7.83 20.95
CA ASP A 346 0.08 8.60 20.33
C ASP A 346 0.39 10.13 20.37
N PRO A 347 -0.40 10.98 19.71
CA PRO A 347 -0.20 12.43 19.70
C PRO A 347 -0.29 13.12 21.09
N LYS A 348 -0.67 12.39 22.13
CA LYS A 348 -0.75 12.88 23.53
C LYS A 348 0.31 12.28 24.42
N GLY A 349 1.26 11.51 23.88
CA GLY A 349 2.34 10.86 24.60
C GLY A 349 1.96 9.57 25.33
N LYS A 350 0.76 9.02 25.08
CA LYS A 350 0.38 7.71 25.58
C LYS A 350 1.15 6.63 24.82
N VAL A 351 1.73 5.69 25.54
CA VAL A 351 2.41 4.53 24.96
C VAL A 351 1.37 3.56 24.41
N LEU A 352 1.43 3.29 23.11
CA LEU A 352 0.59 2.30 22.41
C LEU A 352 1.31 0.96 22.26
N TYR A 353 2.63 1.00 22.14
CA TYR A 353 3.49 -0.17 22.01
C TYR A 353 4.85 0.12 22.62
N GLN A 354 5.46 -0.89 23.23
CA GLN A 354 6.82 -0.81 23.74
C GLN A 354 7.44 -2.21 23.71
N LYS A 355 8.70 -2.29 23.30
CA LYS A 355 9.44 -3.54 23.28
C LYS A 355 10.95 -3.32 23.45
N GLN A 356 11.57 -4.15 24.27
CA GLN A 356 13.01 -4.39 24.29
C GLN A 356 13.29 -5.62 23.41
N GLY A 357 14.35 -5.55 22.59
CA GLY A 357 14.65 -6.52 21.52
C GLY A 357 13.90 -6.20 20.20
N SER A 358 14.16 -7.00 19.18
CA SER A 358 13.62 -6.79 17.83
C SER A 358 12.10 -6.76 17.81
N ILE A 359 11.53 -5.86 17.02
CA ILE A 359 10.08 -5.73 16.85
C ILE A 359 9.53 -6.83 15.94
N ASP A 360 8.24 -7.11 16.08
CA ASP A 360 7.46 -7.75 15.03
C ASP A 360 6.96 -6.65 14.08
N VAL A 361 7.61 -6.54 12.92
CA VAL A 361 7.38 -5.49 11.93
C VAL A 361 5.92 -5.46 11.47
N MET A 362 5.32 -6.63 11.22
CA MET A 362 3.93 -6.72 10.76
C MET A 362 2.96 -6.27 11.84
N ALA A 363 3.14 -6.72 13.07
CA ALA A 363 2.31 -6.31 14.20
C ALA A 363 2.40 -4.79 14.47
N VAL A 364 3.61 -4.21 14.37
CA VAL A 364 3.81 -2.77 14.54
C VAL A 364 3.15 -1.98 13.40
N LYS A 365 3.31 -2.40 12.14
CA LYS A 365 2.64 -1.77 11.00
C LYS A 365 1.12 -1.82 11.12
N ALA A 366 0.55 -2.97 11.47
CA ALA A 366 -0.90 -3.12 11.69
C ALA A 366 -1.41 -2.18 12.81
N LEU A 367 -0.65 -2.05 13.91
CA LEU A 367 -0.99 -1.13 14.99
C LEU A 367 -0.92 0.34 14.55
N ILE A 368 0.12 0.72 13.78
CA ILE A 368 0.26 2.09 13.23
C ILE A 368 -0.95 2.40 12.34
N VAL A 369 -1.27 1.54 11.38
CA VAL A 369 -2.41 1.75 10.46
C VAL A 369 -3.73 1.85 11.22
N LYS A 370 -3.97 0.94 12.17
CA LYS A 370 -5.17 0.98 13.03
C LYS A 370 -5.27 2.29 13.79
N SER A 371 -4.18 2.77 14.36
CA SER A 371 -4.14 3.99 15.15
C SER A 371 -4.35 5.24 14.30
N LEU A 372 -3.69 5.31 13.13
CA LEU A 372 -3.84 6.39 12.16
C LEU A 372 -5.26 6.46 11.60
N ASN A 373 -5.85 5.33 11.23
CA ASN A 373 -7.21 5.27 10.68
C ASN A 373 -8.27 5.64 11.74
N ALA A 374 -8.04 5.35 13.02
CA ALA A 374 -8.91 5.78 14.11
C ALA A 374 -8.79 7.28 14.42
N HIS A 375 -7.60 7.87 14.22
CA HIS A 375 -7.34 9.29 14.49
C HIS A 375 -7.81 10.20 13.37
N GLN A 376 -7.60 9.80 12.14
CA GLN A 376 -8.01 10.48 10.92
C GLN A 376 -8.84 9.52 10.07
N PRO A 377 -10.13 9.36 10.38
CA PRO A 377 -11.03 8.63 9.48
C PRO A 377 -11.16 9.43 8.18
N TRP A 378 -10.81 8.78 7.10
CA TRP A 378 -10.81 9.32 5.74
C TRP A 378 -12.18 9.16 5.07
#